data_500bb5740bd3ffdd2f05f0abc79b705e
#
_entry.id   500bb5740bd3ffdd2f05f0abc79b705e
#
_cell.length_a   1.000
_cell.length_b   1.000
_cell.length_c   1.000
_cell.angle_alpha   90.00
_cell.angle_beta   90.00
_cell.angle_gamma   90.00
#
_symmetry.space_group_name_H-M   'P 1'
#
loop_
_entity.id
_entity.type
_entity.pdbx_description
1 polymer ?
#
loop_
_entity_poly.entity_id
_entity_poly.type
_entity_poly.pdbx_seq_one_letter_code
_entity_poly.pdbx_strand_id
1 'polypeptide(L)'
;MATRDSRQARFLTVASAKWIVRNRAWTWWYLVRYWRFFWFKVRNPHVVTTGFVFLGKRVELYARKDYGKLILGRWVHVGDENRLRCHEGVLTIGDKCVFGRDNTINCYLDVEIGEKTIVADWVYICDFDHVVSNIHLPIKDQGLVKTPVRIGADCWLGAKATVLRGTSIGAGSVIAAHAVVRESVPPMSIVGGVPGRVLKNRRDVWDSGEAERIALADIERKTALAAQESAQRADAPTESSSRLSTGSGGGASDTVGGPAASQSATARE
;
A
#
# COMPACT_ATOMS: atom_id res chain seq x y z
N MET A 1 30.51 -15.92 -8.84
CA MET A 1 30.04 -14.54 -8.58
C MET A 1 28.74 -14.34 -9.37
N ALA A 2 27.61 -14.17 -8.69
CA ALA A 2 26.35 -13.87 -9.40
C ALA A 2 26.49 -12.49 -10.08
N THR A 3 26.31 -12.45 -11.40
CA THR A 3 26.32 -11.18 -12.17
C THR A 3 25.21 -10.27 -11.64
N ARG A 4 25.58 -9.07 -11.23
CA ARG A 4 24.63 -8.06 -10.77
C ARG A 4 23.64 -7.73 -11.89
N ASP A 5 22.33 -7.84 -11.62
CA ASP A 5 21.29 -7.45 -12.60
C ASP A 5 21.47 -5.99 -13.02
N SER A 6 21.50 -5.73 -14.33
CA SER A 6 21.70 -4.38 -14.89
C SER A 6 20.65 -3.36 -14.46
N ARG A 7 19.47 -3.82 -14.05
CA ARG A 7 18.37 -2.99 -13.55
C ARG A 7 18.55 -2.54 -12.09
N GLN A 8 19.49 -3.13 -11.36
CA GLN A 8 19.75 -2.77 -9.97
C GLN A 8 20.24 -1.34 -9.84
N ALA A 9 19.49 -0.48 -9.13
CA ALA A 9 19.81 0.93 -8.95
C ALA A 9 21.09 1.19 -8.17
N ARG A 10 21.66 2.37 -8.45
CA ARG A 10 22.63 3.04 -7.59
C ARG A 10 21.87 4.07 -6.75
N PHE A 11 21.80 3.88 -5.42
CA PHE A 11 20.97 4.72 -4.54
C PHE A 11 21.60 6.06 -4.20
N LEU A 12 22.91 6.12 -4.06
CA LEU A 12 23.65 7.35 -3.75
C LEU A 12 23.97 8.11 -5.04
N THR A 13 23.01 8.85 -5.56
CA THR A 13 23.15 9.67 -6.77
C THR A 13 22.68 11.10 -6.49
N VAL A 14 23.20 12.05 -7.28
CA VAL A 14 22.74 13.46 -7.23
C VAL A 14 21.23 13.56 -7.47
N ALA A 15 20.69 12.73 -8.37
CA ALA A 15 19.26 12.68 -8.65
C ALA A 15 18.46 12.25 -7.42
N SER A 16 18.93 11.25 -6.66
CA SER A 16 18.29 10.83 -5.40
C SER A 16 18.33 11.94 -4.36
N ALA A 17 19.46 12.63 -4.22
CA ALA A 17 19.59 13.76 -3.29
C ALA A 17 18.64 14.92 -3.65
N LYS A 18 18.60 15.31 -4.92
CA LYS A 18 17.67 16.34 -5.42
C LYS A 18 16.21 15.97 -5.15
N TRP A 19 15.85 14.69 -5.36
CA TRP A 19 14.50 14.21 -5.09
C TRP A 19 14.15 14.31 -3.60
N ILE A 20 15.05 13.87 -2.71
CA ILE A 20 14.88 13.95 -1.24
C ILE A 20 14.62 15.40 -0.83
N VAL A 21 15.42 16.34 -1.31
CA VAL A 21 15.28 17.76 -0.99
C VAL A 21 13.95 18.30 -1.52
N ARG A 22 13.64 18.09 -2.81
CA ARG A 22 12.43 18.59 -3.47
C ARG A 22 11.14 18.10 -2.79
N ASN A 23 11.13 16.85 -2.31
CA ASN A 23 9.94 16.22 -1.71
C ASN A 23 9.96 16.27 -0.18
N ARG A 24 10.90 17.05 0.43
CA ARG A 24 11.07 17.11 1.90
C ARG A 24 11.13 15.72 2.56
N ALA A 25 11.77 14.77 1.86
CA ALA A 25 11.80 13.36 2.24
C ALA A 25 12.85 13.05 3.33
N TRP A 26 13.09 14.00 4.26
CA TRP A 26 13.94 13.85 5.44
C TRP A 26 13.14 13.78 6.75
N THR A 27 11.81 13.72 6.70
CA THR A 27 11.00 13.58 7.90
C THR A 27 11.23 12.23 8.56
N TRP A 28 10.95 12.12 9.86
CA TRP A 28 11.10 10.86 10.61
C TRP A 28 10.39 9.68 9.93
N TRP A 29 9.26 9.93 9.31
CA TRP A 29 8.51 8.94 8.55
C TRP A 29 9.33 8.34 7.39
N TYR A 30 10.05 9.16 6.63
CA TYR A 30 10.92 8.70 5.55
C TYR A 30 12.20 8.05 6.08
N LEU A 31 12.82 8.59 7.14
CA LEU A 31 14.06 8.06 7.72
C LEU A 31 13.87 6.61 8.18
N VAL A 32 12.76 6.30 8.87
CA VAL A 32 12.43 4.93 9.29
C VAL A 32 12.27 4.01 8.07
N ARG A 33 11.69 4.48 6.97
CA ARG A 33 11.52 3.69 5.74
C ARG A 33 12.82 3.46 5.00
N TYR A 34 13.69 4.45 4.92
CA TYR A 34 15.05 4.28 4.38
C TYR A 34 15.84 3.26 5.19
N TRP A 35 15.75 3.30 6.52
CA TRP A 35 16.39 2.33 7.39
C TRP A 35 15.87 0.91 7.14
N ARG A 36 14.55 0.72 7.07
CA ARG A 36 13.95 -0.58 6.73
C ARG A 36 14.40 -1.08 5.37
N PHE A 37 14.41 -0.20 4.37
CA PHE A 37 14.86 -0.54 3.03
C PHE A 37 16.35 -0.94 3.01
N PHE A 38 17.21 -0.22 3.71
CA PHE A 38 18.62 -0.57 3.85
C PHE A 38 18.80 -1.97 4.44
N TRP A 39 18.16 -2.26 5.58
CA TRP A 39 18.21 -3.58 6.20
C TRP A 39 17.61 -4.67 5.34
N PHE A 40 16.53 -4.39 4.63
CA PHE A 40 15.96 -5.30 3.65
C PHE A 40 16.99 -5.64 2.56
N LYS A 41 17.68 -4.66 1.98
CA LYS A 41 18.69 -4.87 0.94
C LYS A 41 19.90 -5.66 1.43
N VAL A 42 20.33 -5.45 2.66
CA VAL A 42 21.41 -6.22 3.28
C VAL A 42 21.02 -7.70 3.41
N ARG A 43 19.78 -7.98 3.81
CA ARG A 43 19.28 -9.36 3.99
C ARG A 43 18.87 -10.03 2.69
N ASN A 44 18.45 -9.26 1.68
CA ASN A 44 17.91 -9.77 0.42
C ASN A 44 18.61 -9.13 -0.80
N PRO A 45 19.93 -9.33 -0.95
CA PRO A 45 20.69 -8.71 -2.04
C PRO A 45 20.23 -9.17 -3.43
N HIS A 46 19.58 -10.33 -3.53
CA HIS A 46 19.06 -10.94 -4.76
C HIS A 46 17.78 -10.28 -5.27
N VAL A 47 17.04 -9.58 -4.42
CA VAL A 47 15.85 -8.81 -4.86
C VAL A 47 16.29 -7.58 -5.64
N VAL A 48 15.82 -7.45 -6.87
CA VAL A 48 16.16 -6.33 -7.76
C VAL A 48 15.31 -5.13 -7.42
N THR A 49 15.93 -3.97 -7.24
CA THR A 49 15.21 -2.70 -7.03
C THR A 49 15.78 -1.64 -7.97
N THR A 50 14.91 -0.98 -8.75
CA THR A 50 15.34 0.05 -9.72
C THR A 50 15.46 1.45 -9.10
N GLY A 51 15.16 1.58 -7.80
CA GLY A 51 15.27 2.80 -6.99
C GLY A 51 14.92 2.53 -5.53
N PHE A 52 14.65 3.61 -4.79
CA PHE A 52 14.16 3.50 -3.42
C PHE A 52 12.76 2.88 -3.39
N VAL A 53 12.55 2.01 -2.40
CA VAL A 53 11.26 1.39 -2.08
C VAL A 53 10.93 1.69 -0.62
N PHE A 54 9.73 2.15 -0.34
CA PHE A 54 9.29 2.54 1.00
C PHE A 54 8.51 1.40 1.65
N LEU A 55 9.13 0.74 2.61
CA LEU A 55 8.58 -0.44 3.27
C LEU A 55 7.88 -0.09 4.58
N GLY A 56 6.68 -0.59 4.75
CA GLY A 56 5.91 -0.58 5.97
C GLY A 56 6.47 -1.52 7.04
N LYS A 57 5.67 -1.78 8.07
CA LYS A 57 5.98 -2.76 9.13
C LYS A 57 5.61 -4.16 8.66
N ARG A 58 6.36 -5.18 9.09
CA ARG A 58 6.10 -6.60 8.85
C ARG A 58 5.82 -6.95 7.38
N VAL A 59 6.49 -6.25 6.46
CA VAL A 59 6.41 -6.54 5.02
C VAL A 59 7.28 -7.75 4.71
N GLU A 60 6.69 -8.74 4.04
CA GLU A 60 7.38 -9.91 3.52
C GLU A 60 7.59 -9.76 2.02
N LEU A 61 8.84 -9.54 1.61
CA LEU A 61 9.26 -9.55 0.21
C LEU A 61 10.12 -10.80 -0.02
N TYR A 62 9.51 -11.83 -0.55
CA TYR A 62 10.13 -13.14 -0.71
C TYR A 62 10.36 -13.46 -2.19
N ALA A 63 11.60 -13.83 -2.51
CA ALA A 63 11.94 -14.47 -3.78
C ALA A 63 12.71 -15.74 -3.48
N ARG A 64 12.19 -16.89 -3.92
CA ARG A 64 12.86 -18.16 -3.72
C ARG A 64 14.18 -18.17 -4.48
N LYS A 65 15.28 -18.41 -3.75
CA LYS A 65 16.61 -18.43 -4.35
C LYS A 65 16.65 -19.42 -5.51
N ASP A 66 17.26 -19.00 -6.62
CA ASP A 66 17.45 -19.75 -7.85
C ASP A 66 16.18 -20.10 -8.65
N TYR A 67 14.98 -19.82 -8.13
CA TYR A 67 13.70 -20.12 -8.77
C TYR A 67 12.84 -18.87 -9.01
N GLY A 68 12.75 -17.98 -8.05
CA GLY A 68 11.91 -16.80 -8.11
C GLY A 68 12.73 -15.50 -8.24
N LYS A 69 12.22 -14.55 -9.00
CA LYS A 69 12.81 -13.23 -9.17
C LYS A 69 11.80 -12.15 -8.82
N LEU A 70 12.13 -11.31 -7.85
CA LEU A 70 11.33 -10.15 -7.47
C LEU A 70 12.01 -8.87 -7.93
N ILE A 71 11.27 -8.04 -8.69
CA ILE A 71 11.73 -6.79 -9.26
C ILE A 71 10.79 -5.69 -8.80
N LEU A 72 11.32 -4.69 -8.10
CA LEU A 72 10.57 -3.55 -7.60
C LEU A 72 11.03 -2.26 -8.28
N GLY A 73 10.09 -1.53 -8.81
CA GLY A 73 10.28 -0.19 -9.39
C GLY A 73 10.72 0.84 -8.34
N ARG A 74 11.17 1.97 -8.83
CA ARG A 74 11.52 3.12 -7.97
C ARG A 74 10.27 3.75 -7.38
N TRP A 75 10.39 4.24 -6.15
CA TRP A 75 9.33 4.96 -5.45
C TRP A 75 8.06 4.12 -5.22
N VAL A 76 8.20 2.80 -5.20
CA VAL A 76 7.12 1.90 -4.77
C VAL A 76 6.92 2.06 -3.27
N HIS A 77 5.68 2.24 -2.86
CA HIS A 77 5.27 2.26 -1.46
C HIS A 77 4.56 0.94 -1.13
N VAL A 78 5.11 0.19 -0.21
CA VAL A 78 4.51 -1.05 0.28
C VAL A 78 4.07 -0.80 1.72
N GLY A 79 2.77 -0.78 1.96
CA GLY A 79 2.18 -0.59 3.29
C GLY A 79 2.49 -1.74 4.25
N ASP A 80 1.92 -1.68 5.44
CA ASP A 80 2.17 -2.67 6.49
C ASP A 80 1.61 -4.05 6.11
N GLU A 81 2.19 -5.15 6.61
CA GLU A 81 1.71 -6.55 6.54
C GLU A 81 1.61 -7.13 5.12
N ASN A 82 2.13 -6.46 4.09
CA ASN A 82 2.08 -6.98 2.73
C ASN A 82 2.99 -8.21 2.56
N ARG A 83 2.51 -9.21 1.81
CA ARG A 83 3.19 -10.46 1.47
C ARG A 83 3.33 -10.56 -0.05
N LEU A 84 4.49 -10.19 -0.58
CA LEU A 84 4.81 -10.25 -2.00
C LEU A 84 5.79 -11.42 -2.21
N ARG A 85 5.26 -12.57 -2.63
CA ARG A 85 5.99 -13.83 -2.69
C ARG A 85 6.16 -14.29 -4.13
N CYS A 86 7.41 -14.43 -4.55
CA CYS A 86 7.77 -15.05 -5.82
C CYS A 86 8.43 -16.40 -5.54
N HIS A 87 7.64 -17.47 -5.59
CA HIS A 87 8.10 -18.83 -5.35
C HIS A 87 8.88 -19.37 -6.55
N GLU A 88 8.40 -19.06 -7.76
CA GLU A 88 9.03 -19.40 -9.03
C GLU A 88 8.75 -18.26 -10.02
N GLY A 89 9.54 -18.20 -11.10
CA GLY A 89 9.33 -17.25 -12.18
C GLY A 89 9.64 -15.79 -11.81
N VAL A 90 8.79 -14.83 -12.20
CA VAL A 90 9.10 -13.42 -12.07
C VAL A 90 7.89 -12.62 -11.54
N LEU A 91 8.09 -11.89 -10.45
CA LEU A 91 7.15 -10.88 -9.97
C LEU A 91 7.75 -9.49 -10.22
N THR A 92 7.12 -8.71 -11.11
CA THR A 92 7.54 -7.36 -11.47
C THR A 92 6.51 -6.34 -11.00
N ILE A 93 6.97 -5.33 -10.27
CA ILE A 93 6.16 -4.19 -9.83
C ILE A 93 6.76 -2.93 -10.42
N GLY A 94 5.97 -2.19 -11.18
CA GLY A 94 6.37 -0.96 -11.85
C GLY A 94 6.64 0.20 -10.89
N ASP A 95 7.15 1.29 -11.46
CA ASP A 95 7.51 2.51 -10.72
C ASP A 95 6.28 3.15 -10.04
N LYS A 96 6.48 3.71 -8.86
CA LYS A 96 5.47 4.51 -8.13
C LYS A 96 4.16 3.79 -7.79
N CYS A 97 4.14 2.47 -7.80
CA CYS A 97 2.99 1.72 -7.28
C CYS A 97 2.83 1.94 -5.78
N VAL A 98 1.58 1.93 -5.33
CA VAL A 98 1.23 2.12 -3.92
C VAL A 98 0.40 0.93 -3.46
N PHE A 99 0.87 0.23 -2.44
CA PHE A 99 0.16 -0.87 -1.80
C PHE A 99 -0.34 -0.42 -0.43
N GLY A 100 -1.62 -0.62 -0.17
CA GLY A 100 -2.22 -0.49 1.14
C GLY A 100 -1.68 -1.53 2.12
N ARG A 101 -2.53 -2.12 2.93
CA ARG A 101 -2.14 -3.08 3.96
C ARG A 101 -2.61 -4.50 3.62
N ASP A 102 -1.92 -5.50 4.20
CA ASP A 102 -2.34 -6.90 4.19
C ASP A 102 -2.59 -7.52 2.80
N ASN A 103 -1.97 -6.98 1.75
CA ASN A 103 -2.09 -7.57 0.42
C ASN A 103 -1.23 -8.84 0.32
N THR A 104 -1.69 -9.80 -0.48
CA THR A 104 -0.96 -11.02 -0.74
C THR A 104 -0.83 -11.24 -2.25
N ILE A 105 0.40 -11.30 -2.73
CA ILE A 105 0.73 -11.71 -4.10
C ILE A 105 1.52 -13.01 -4.02
N ASN A 106 1.01 -14.06 -4.68
CA ASN A 106 1.70 -15.33 -4.83
C ASN A 106 2.00 -15.56 -6.31
N CYS A 107 3.28 -15.57 -6.66
CA CYS A 107 3.76 -15.75 -8.01
C CYS A 107 4.49 -17.09 -8.16
N TYR A 108 4.06 -17.90 -9.14
CA TYR A 108 4.66 -19.17 -9.52
C TYR A 108 5.08 -19.24 -11.00
N LEU A 109 4.78 -18.22 -11.80
CA LEU A 109 5.14 -18.13 -13.21
C LEU A 109 5.54 -16.71 -13.57
N ASP A 110 4.57 -15.79 -13.65
CA ASP A 110 4.83 -14.43 -14.08
C ASP A 110 3.67 -13.50 -13.70
N VAL A 111 3.94 -12.57 -12.78
CA VAL A 111 3.00 -11.52 -12.38
C VAL A 111 3.63 -10.17 -12.65
N GLU A 112 2.95 -9.35 -13.43
CA GLU A 112 3.39 -7.99 -13.73
C GLU A 112 2.33 -6.96 -13.30
N ILE A 113 2.76 -5.93 -12.57
CA ILE A 113 1.95 -4.79 -12.18
C ILE A 113 2.60 -3.54 -12.77
N GLY A 114 1.88 -2.86 -13.65
CA GLY A 114 2.32 -1.65 -14.32
C GLY A 114 2.50 -0.47 -13.37
N GLU A 115 3.25 0.53 -13.83
CA GLU A 115 3.59 1.70 -13.02
C GLU A 115 2.36 2.49 -12.52
N LYS A 116 2.52 3.22 -11.41
CA LYS A 116 1.49 4.11 -10.82
C LYS A 116 0.18 3.41 -10.43
N THR A 117 0.18 2.09 -10.37
CA THR A 117 -0.99 1.31 -9.94
C THR A 117 -1.16 1.41 -8.43
N ILE A 118 -2.41 1.60 -8.00
CA ILE A 118 -2.82 1.63 -6.60
C ILE A 118 -3.49 0.31 -6.25
N VAL A 119 -2.98 -0.35 -5.23
CA VAL A 119 -3.53 -1.59 -4.66
C VAL A 119 -4.00 -1.27 -3.25
N ALA A 120 -5.31 -1.30 -3.01
CA ALA A 120 -5.89 -1.02 -1.69
C ALA A 120 -5.57 -2.14 -0.68
N ASP A 121 -6.32 -2.25 0.39
CA ASP A 121 -6.07 -3.23 1.45
C ASP A 121 -6.66 -4.60 1.11
N TRP A 122 -6.00 -5.68 1.60
CA TRP A 122 -6.43 -7.10 1.48
C TRP A 122 -6.65 -7.59 0.05
N VAL A 123 -5.97 -7.03 -0.93
CA VAL A 123 -6.03 -7.54 -2.31
C VAL A 123 -5.25 -8.84 -2.42
N TYR A 124 -5.82 -9.81 -3.13
CA TYR A 124 -5.17 -11.08 -3.45
C TYR A 124 -4.89 -11.21 -4.94
N ILE A 125 -3.64 -11.57 -5.30
CA ILE A 125 -3.23 -11.80 -6.69
C ILE A 125 -2.49 -13.11 -6.76
N CYS A 126 -2.88 -14.00 -7.70
CA CYS A 126 -2.14 -15.24 -7.97
C CYS A 126 -2.17 -15.60 -9.46
N ASP A 127 -1.11 -16.24 -9.93
CA ASP A 127 -0.94 -16.71 -11.31
C ASP A 127 -1.04 -18.22 -11.46
N PHE A 128 -1.60 -18.91 -10.47
CA PHE A 128 -1.73 -20.36 -10.44
C PHE A 128 -3.01 -20.82 -9.75
N ASP A 129 -3.41 -22.05 -10.06
CA ASP A 129 -4.42 -22.84 -9.34
C ASP A 129 -3.90 -24.27 -9.16
N HIS A 130 -4.49 -25.00 -8.23
CA HIS A 130 -4.27 -26.46 -8.13
C HIS A 130 -5.03 -27.20 -9.24
N VAL A 131 -4.41 -28.23 -9.79
CA VAL A 131 -5.10 -29.17 -10.69
C VAL A 131 -6.07 -30.00 -9.86
N VAL A 132 -7.32 -30.11 -10.33
CA VAL A 132 -8.42 -30.79 -9.64
C VAL A 132 -9.14 -31.85 -10.50
N SER A 133 -8.60 -32.12 -11.71
CA SER A 133 -9.29 -32.93 -12.72
C SER A 133 -9.31 -34.42 -12.41
N ASN A 134 -8.33 -34.93 -11.67
CA ASN A 134 -8.26 -36.34 -11.32
C ASN A 134 -8.93 -36.60 -9.96
N ILE A 135 -10.11 -37.18 -9.99
CA ILE A 135 -10.89 -37.50 -8.78
C ILE A 135 -10.32 -38.63 -7.93
N HIS A 136 -9.36 -39.39 -8.45
CA HIS A 136 -8.73 -40.53 -7.78
C HIS A 136 -7.42 -40.15 -7.08
N LEU A 137 -6.94 -38.91 -7.26
CA LEU A 137 -5.75 -38.39 -6.58
C LEU A 137 -6.11 -37.23 -5.66
N PRO A 138 -5.49 -37.12 -4.49
CA PRO A 138 -5.62 -35.94 -3.66
C PRO A 138 -5.20 -34.68 -4.43
N ILE A 139 -5.90 -33.57 -4.27
CA ILE A 139 -5.63 -32.31 -4.99
C ILE A 139 -4.16 -31.86 -4.81
N LYS A 140 -3.62 -32.01 -3.60
CA LYS A 140 -2.22 -31.65 -3.30
C LYS A 140 -1.18 -32.40 -4.13
N ASP A 141 -1.53 -33.58 -4.69
CA ASP A 141 -0.64 -34.45 -5.44
C ASP A 141 -0.79 -34.30 -6.96
N GLN A 142 -1.73 -33.46 -7.42
CA GLN A 142 -2.00 -33.24 -8.85
C GLN A 142 -1.16 -32.09 -9.47
N GLY A 143 -0.49 -31.28 -8.65
CA GLY A 143 0.33 -30.18 -9.12
C GLY A 143 -0.44 -28.87 -9.35
N LEU A 144 0.17 -27.96 -10.13
CA LEU A 144 -0.32 -26.62 -10.37
C LEU A 144 -0.53 -26.35 -11.87
N VAL A 145 -1.58 -25.63 -12.19
CA VAL A 145 -1.74 -24.97 -13.50
C VAL A 145 -1.41 -23.49 -13.33
N LYS A 146 -0.51 -22.98 -14.16
CA LYS A 146 0.03 -21.62 -14.05
C LYS A 146 -0.27 -20.85 -15.33
N THR A 147 -0.74 -19.61 -15.19
CA THR A 147 -1.01 -18.71 -16.32
C THR A 147 -0.69 -17.28 -15.89
N PRO A 148 0.10 -16.53 -16.67
CA PRO A 148 0.55 -15.18 -16.27
C PRO A 148 -0.59 -14.24 -15.90
N VAL A 149 -0.30 -13.32 -14.98
CA VAL A 149 -1.19 -12.19 -14.65
C VAL A 149 -0.53 -10.90 -15.09
N ARG A 150 -1.28 -10.06 -15.78
CA ARG A 150 -0.85 -8.74 -16.25
C ARG A 150 -1.79 -7.66 -15.76
N ILE A 151 -1.27 -6.71 -15.02
CA ILE A 151 -2.02 -5.53 -14.59
C ILE A 151 -1.33 -4.31 -15.20
N GLY A 152 -2.07 -3.57 -16.02
CA GLY A 152 -1.56 -2.39 -16.72
C GLY A 152 -1.15 -1.26 -15.78
N ALA A 153 -0.59 -0.20 -16.37
CA ALA A 153 -0.27 1.01 -15.64
C ALA A 153 -1.53 1.79 -15.22
N ASP A 154 -1.41 2.64 -14.19
CA ASP A 154 -2.49 3.53 -13.73
C ASP A 154 -3.80 2.79 -13.37
N CYS A 155 -3.71 1.57 -12.87
CA CYS A 155 -4.86 0.82 -12.40
C CYS A 155 -5.15 1.10 -10.92
N TRP A 156 -6.40 0.90 -10.51
CA TRP A 156 -6.79 0.89 -9.10
C TRP A 156 -7.49 -0.42 -8.76
N LEU A 157 -6.89 -1.18 -7.86
CA LEU A 157 -7.48 -2.38 -7.28
C LEU A 157 -8.10 -2.00 -5.93
N GLY A 158 -9.43 -2.04 -5.85
CA GLY A 158 -10.20 -1.75 -4.64
C GLY A 158 -9.96 -2.79 -3.53
N ALA A 159 -10.31 -2.44 -2.31
CA ALA A 159 -10.09 -3.30 -1.15
C ALA A 159 -10.72 -4.68 -1.32
N LYS A 160 -9.98 -5.73 -0.93
CA LYS A 160 -10.38 -7.13 -1.04
C LYS A 160 -10.68 -7.61 -2.47
N ALA A 161 -10.20 -6.89 -3.48
CA ALA A 161 -10.28 -7.39 -4.85
C ALA A 161 -9.39 -8.62 -5.00
N THR A 162 -9.81 -9.55 -5.85
CA THR A 162 -9.07 -10.78 -6.16
C THR A 162 -8.78 -10.84 -7.65
N VAL A 163 -7.52 -11.05 -8.02
CA VAL A 163 -7.08 -11.24 -9.40
C VAL A 163 -6.52 -12.64 -9.56
N LEU A 164 -7.16 -13.45 -10.37
CA LEU A 164 -6.81 -14.85 -10.57
C LEU A 164 -5.93 -15.03 -11.81
N ARG A 165 -5.32 -16.23 -11.91
CA ARG A 165 -4.43 -16.60 -13.01
C ARG A 165 -5.04 -16.34 -14.40
N GLY A 166 -4.20 -16.00 -15.36
CA GLY A 166 -4.61 -15.76 -16.74
C GLY A 166 -5.32 -14.43 -16.97
N THR A 167 -5.43 -13.60 -15.94
CA THR A 167 -6.09 -12.29 -16.06
C THR A 167 -5.13 -11.26 -16.64
N SER A 168 -5.62 -10.49 -17.63
CA SER A 168 -4.96 -9.30 -18.16
C SER A 168 -5.85 -8.08 -17.93
N ILE A 169 -5.45 -7.16 -17.07
CA ILE A 169 -6.17 -5.92 -16.77
C ILE A 169 -5.53 -4.79 -17.55
N GLY A 170 -6.28 -4.20 -18.49
CA GLY A 170 -5.80 -3.09 -19.31
C GLY A 170 -5.53 -1.84 -18.49
N ALA A 171 -4.60 -1.01 -18.96
CA ALA A 171 -4.17 0.21 -18.29
C ALA A 171 -5.34 1.16 -17.99
N GLY A 172 -5.23 1.91 -16.89
CA GLY A 172 -6.24 2.87 -16.47
C GLY A 172 -7.53 2.25 -15.93
N SER A 173 -7.59 0.94 -15.70
CA SER A 173 -8.80 0.27 -15.22
C SER A 173 -8.96 0.34 -13.70
N VAL A 174 -10.19 0.27 -13.25
CA VAL A 174 -10.59 0.24 -11.85
C VAL A 174 -11.28 -1.08 -11.55
N ILE A 175 -10.77 -1.80 -10.58
CA ILE A 175 -11.39 -3.00 -10.04
C ILE A 175 -12.03 -2.62 -8.71
N ALA A 176 -13.35 -2.70 -8.64
CA ALA A 176 -14.10 -2.33 -7.45
C ALA A 176 -13.76 -3.23 -6.25
N ALA A 177 -14.04 -2.74 -5.05
CA ALA A 177 -13.85 -3.53 -3.84
C ALA A 177 -14.63 -4.86 -3.91
N HIS A 178 -14.03 -5.93 -3.37
CA HIS A 178 -14.55 -7.30 -3.36
C HIS A 178 -14.79 -7.94 -4.75
N ALA A 179 -14.37 -7.32 -5.83
CA ALA A 179 -14.51 -7.94 -7.17
C ALA A 179 -13.53 -9.10 -7.33
N VAL A 180 -13.98 -10.17 -8.01
CA VAL A 180 -13.14 -11.33 -8.36
C VAL A 180 -12.95 -11.37 -9.87
N VAL A 181 -11.76 -10.99 -10.33
CA VAL A 181 -11.41 -10.90 -11.76
C VAL A 181 -10.70 -12.18 -12.17
N ARG A 182 -11.28 -12.87 -13.17
CA ARG A 182 -10.75 -14.11 -13.74
C ARG A 182 -10.68 -14.10 -15.27
N GLU A 183 -11.12 -13.02 -15.89
CA GLU A 183 -11.13 -12.81 -17.33
C GLU A 183 -10.40 -11.52 -17.67
N SER A 184 -9.95 -11.38 -18.91
CA SER A 184 -9.26 -10.17 -19.34
C SER A 184 -10.19 -8.96 -19.35
N VAL A 185 -9.67 -7.83 -18.94
CA VAL A 185 -10.36 -6.56 -18.78
C VAL A 185 -9.79 -5.55 -19.77
N PRO A 186 -10.59 -4.96 -20.65
CA PRO A 186 -10.13 -3.90 -21.56
C PRO A 186 -9.57 -2.68 -20.79
N PRO A 187 -8.70 -1.87 -21.42
CA PRO A 187 -8.24 -0.62 -20.82
C PRO A 187 -9.37 0.33 -20.43
N MET A 188 -9.13 1.16 -19.42
CA MET A 188 -10.09 2.17 -18.94
C MET A 188 -11.42 1.62 -18.43
N SER A 189 -11.49 0.34 -18.10
CA SER A 189 -12.72 -0.30 -17.60
C SER A 189 -12.92 -0.11 -16.11
N ILE A 190 -14.17 -0.01 -15.69
CA ILE A 190 -14.60 -0.13 -14.29
C ILE A 190 -15.28 -1.48 -14.13
N VAL A 191 -14.69 -2.34 -13.31
CA VAL A 191 -15.11 -3.74 -13.12
C VAL A 191 -15.63 -3.94 -11.70
N GLY A 192 -16.71 -4.68 -11.55
CA GLY A 192 -17.26 -5.03 -10.23
C GLY A 192 -17.93 -6.39 -10.22
N GLY A 193 -18.15 -6.93 -9.01
CA GLY A 193 -18.91 -8.16 -8.79
C GLY A 193 -18.08 -9.44 -8.70
N VAL A 194 -18.77 -10.55 -8.43
CA VAL A 194 -18.24 -11.92 -8.31
C VAL A 194 -19.14 -12.85 -9.15
N PRO A 195 -18.70 -13.28 -10.33
CA PRO A 195 -17.48 -12.91 -11.03
C PRO A 195 -17.46 -11.46 -11.47
N GLY A 196 -16.26 -10.85 -11.57
CA GLY A 196 -16.10 -9.48 -12.04
C GLY A 196 -16.55 -9.27 -13.47
N ARG A 197 -17.35 -8.23 -13.71
CA ARG A 197 -17.82 -7.82 -15.02
C ARG A 197 -17.53 -6.35 -15.26
N VAL A 198 -17.29 -5.99 -16.51
CA VAL A 198 -17.17 -4.58 -16.91
C VAL A 198 -18.52 -3.91 -16.72
N LEU A 199 -18.57 -2.90 -15.87
CA LEU A 199 -19.78 -2.13 -15.56
C LEU A 199 -19.88 -0.90 -16.45
N LYS A 200 -18.76 -0.20 -16.68
CA LYS A 200 -18.68 0.99 -17.53
C LYS A 200 -17.22 1.29 -17.90
N ASN A 201 -17.01 2.23 -18.81
CA ASN A 201 -15.70 2.74 -19.18
C ASN A 201 -15.40 4.06 -18.44
N ARG A 202 -14.16 4.29 -18.02
CA ARG A 202 -13.74 5.54 -17.39
C ARG A 202 -13.89 6.76 -18.32
N ARG A 203 -13.81 6.58 -19.62
CA ARG A 203 -14.01 7.66 -20.59
C ARG A 203 -15.45 8.16 -20.54
N ASP A 204 -16.42 7.25 -20.44
CA ASP A 204 -17.83 7.63 -20.33
C ASP A 204 -18.10 8.44 -19.06
N VAL A 205 -17.40 8.13 -17.97
CA VAL A 205 -17.46 8.90 -16.72
C VAL A 205 -16.87 10.30 -16.90
N TRP A 206 -15.76 10.42 -17.61
CA TRP A 206 -15.14 11.70 -17.94
C TRP A 206 -16.06 12.56 -18.82
N ASP A 207 -16.57 11.97 -19.89
CA ASP A 207 -17.44 12.66 -20.88
C ASP A 207 -18.78 13.10 -20.27
N SER A 208 -19.23 12.46 -19.20
CA SER A 208 -20.45 12.87 -18.46
C SER A 208 -20.27 14.12 -17.59
N GLY A 209 -19.08 14.67 -17.46
CA GLY A 209 -18.75 15.79 -16.56
C GLY A 209 -18.82 15.42 -15.08
N GLU A 210 -18.99 14.15 -14.73
CA GLU A 210 -19.05 13.69 -13.31
C GLU A 210 -17.77 14.02 -12.56
N ALA A 211 -16.62 13.86 -13.21
CA ALA A 211 -15.31 14.16 -12.62
C ALA A 211 -15.18 15.64 -12.24
N GLU A 212 -15.63 16.54 -13.10
CA GLU A 212 -15.60 17.98 -12.86
C GLU A 212 -16.56 18.38 -11.72
N ARG A 213 -17.76 17.81 -11.69
CA ARG A 213 -18.71 18.04 -10.58
C ARG A 213 -18.16 17.55 -9.23
N ILE A 214 -17.50 16.40 -9.19
CA ILE A 214 -16.86 15.88 -7.97
C ILE A 214 -15.71 16.79 -7.54
N ALA A 215 -14.88 17.27 -8.48
CA ALA A 215 -13.77 18.15 -8.18
C ALA A 215 -14.24 19.49 -7.63
N LEU A 216 -15.30 20.09 -8.21
CA LEU A 216 -15.89 21.33 -7.73
C LEU A 216 -16.49 21.16 -6.33
N ALA A 217 -17.23 20.10 -6.08
CA ALA A 217 -17.79 19.80 -4.76
C ALA A 217 -16.70 19.59 -3.68
N ASP A 218 -15.58 19.00 -4.03
CA ASP A 218 -14.44 18.82 -3.10
C ASP A 218 -13.76 20.16 -2.77
N ILE A 219 -13.63 21.06 -3.76
CA ILE A 219 -13.11 22.41 -3.56
C ILE A 219 -14.06 23.20 -2.63
N GLU A 220 -15.36 23.20 -2.89
CA GLU A 220 -16.36 23.86 -2.07
C GLU A 220 -16.34 23.36 -0.62
N ARG A 221 -16.27 22.04 -0.43
CA ARG A 221 -16.17 21.42 0.89
C ARG A 221 -14.91 21.85 1.63
N LYS A 222 -13.76 21.86 0.97
CA LYS A 222 -12.49 22.30 1.58
C LYS A 222 -12.53 23.78 1.96
N THR A 223 -13.12 24.61 1.12
CA THR A 223 -13.29 26.03 1.38
C THR A 223 -14.22 26.26 2.58
N ALA A 224 -15.32 25.53 2.67
CA ALA A 224 -16.24 25.61 3.81
C ALA A 224 -15.56 25.16 5.12
N LEU A 225 -14.80 24.07 5.10
CA LEU A 225 -14.04 23.61 6.28
C LEU A 225 -13.01 24.65 6.74
N ALA A 226 -12.26 25.25 5.82
CA ALA A 226 -11.29 26.29 6.13
C ALA A 226 -11.95 27.54 6.74
N ALA A 227 -13.13 27.91 6.24
CA ALA A 227 -13.92 29.01 6.81
C ALA A 227 -14.42 28.71 8.23
N GLN A 228 -14.87 27.46 8.50
CA GLN A 228 -15.27 27.03 9.83
C GLN A 228 -14.11 27.03 10.83
N GLU A 229 -12.93 26.50 10.42
CA GLU A 229 -11.72 26.52 11.25
C GLU A 229 -11.25 27.93 11.58
N SER A 230 -11.36 28.87 10.62
CA SER A 230 -11.00 30.28 10.83
C SER A 230 -11.97 30.97 11.80
N ALA A 231 -13.27 30.69 11.70
CA ALA A 231 -14.28 31.21 12.61
C ALA A 231 -14.09 30.69 14.05
N GLN A 232 -13.81 29.40 14.20
CA GLN A 232 -13.52 28.78 15.52
C GLN A 232 -12.25 29.35 16.16
N ARG A 233 -11.24 29.71 15.36
CA ARG A 233 -10.02 30.36 15.88
C ARG A 233 -10.26 31.80 16.29
N ALA A 234 -11.19 32.51 15.66
CA ALA A 234 -11.57 33.87 16.01
C ALA A 234 -12.38 33.93 17.30
N ASP A 235 -13.18 32.88 17.59
CA ASP A 235 -14.02 32.79 18.80
C ASP A 235 -13.28 32.15 19.99
N ALA A 236 -12.04 31.68 19.83
CA ALA A 236 -11.26 31.17 20.94
C ALA A 236 -10.89 32.28 21.93
N PRO A 237 -11.28 32.21 23.23
CA PRO A 237 -10.97 33.26 24.20
C PRO A 237 -9.45 33.39 24.33
N THR A 238 -8.99 34.64 24.18
CA THR A 238 -7.59 35.03 24.45
C THR A 238 -7.29 34.83 25.93
N GLU A 239 -6.79 33.67 26.33
CA GLU A 239 -6.18 33.49 27.63
C GLU A 239 -4.82 34.20 27.66
N SER A 240 -4.84 35.51 27.83
CA SER A 240 -3.63 36.24 28.22
C SER A 240 -4.00 37.55 28.87
N SER A 241 -4.34 37.55 30.18
CA SER A 241 -3.93 38.63 31.11
C SER A 241 -4.53 38.44 32.50
N SER A 242 -4.06 37.43 33.25
CA SER A 242 -4.23 37.48 34.73
C SER A 242 -3.23 36.55 35.44
N ARG A 243 -1.95 36.80 35.22
CA ARG A 243 -0.93 36.33 36.15
C ARG A 243 0.17 37.37 36.29
N LEU A 244 -0.16 38.46 37.00
CA LEU A 244 0.81 39.33 37.65
C LEU A 244 0.06 40.20 38.68
N SER A 245 -0.07 39.67 39.87
CA SER A 245 0.08 40.47 41.10
C SER A 245 -0.32 39.65 42.31
N THR A 246 0.56 39.74 43.20
CA THR A 246 0.52 39.64 44.65
C THR A 246 1.11 38.39 45.22
N GLY A 247 2.23 38.70 45.82
CA GLY A 247 3.06 37.81 46.57
C GLY A 247 2.64 37.73 48.02
N SER A 248 3.43 36.96 48.71
CA SER A 248 3.70 36.90 50.18
C SER A 248 2.68 36.20 51.06
N GLY A 249 3.14 35.24 51.77
CA GLY A 249 2.67 34.95 53.15
C GLY A 249 2.41 33.50 53.47
N GLY A 250 3.42 32.80 53.95
CA GLY A 250 3.40 32.11 55.25
C GLY A 250 2.65 30.80 55.42
N GLY A 251 3.37 29.81 55.83
CA GLY A 251 2.98 28.95 56.96
C GLY A 251 2.51 27.54 56.65
N ALA A 252 3.44 26.62 56.78
CA ALA A 252 3.44 25.42 57.62
C ALA A 252 2.25 24.41 57.61
N SER A 253 2.67 23.18 57.50
CA SER A 253 2.35 21.99 58.29
C SER A 253 1.31 21.00 57.73
N ASP A 254 1.85 19.85 57.49
CA ASP A 254 1.50 18.51 57.99
C ASP A 254 0.33 17.71 57.43
N THR A 255 0.71 16.53 57.08
CA THR A 255 0.22 15.17 57.38
C THR A 255 -0.65 14.46 56.31
N VAL A 256 -0.03 13.41 55.81
CA VAL A 256 -0.41 11.97 55.85
C VAL A 256 -1.73 11.54 55.22
N GLY A 257 -1.64 10.60 54.27
CA GLY A 257 -2.73 9.69 53.95
C GLY A 257 -2.71 9.14 52.52
N GLY A 258 -1.95 8.08 52.29
CA GLY A 258 -2.33 7.11 51.26
C GLY A 258 -3.10 5.97 51.97
N PRO A 259 -3.37 4.84 51.34
CA PRO A 259 -3.52 4.48 49.94
C PRO A 259 -4.86 3.74 49.69
N ALA A 260 -5.22 3.41 48.48
CA ALA A 260 -5.94 2.17 48.21
C ALA A 260 -6.00 1.81 46.72
N ALA A 261 -5.59 0.60 46.53
CA ALA A 261 -5.69 -0.20 45.32
C ALA A 261 -7.09 -0.83 45.15
N SER A 262 -7.44 -1.18 43.91
CA SER A 262 -8.17 -2.41 43.55
C SER A 262 -8.16 -2.45 42.00
N GLN A 263 -7.48 -3.41 41.38
CA GLN A 263 -7.87 -4.78 41.07
C GLN A 263 -9.23 -4.81 40.37
N SER A 264 -9.35 -5.38 39.24
CA SER A 264 -9.26 -6.68 38.59
C SER A 264 -10.33 -6.67 37.48
N ALA A 265 -10.38 -7.42 36.44
CA ALA A 265 -10.12 -8.82 36.19
C ALA A 265 -10.25 -9.06 34.67
N THR A 266 -9.38 -9.81 34.07
CA THR A 266 -9.52 -11.12 33.38
C THR A 266 -10.86 -11.58 32.84
N ALA A 267 -10.87 -12.02 31.57
CA ALA A 267 -11.34 -13.30 31.01
C ALA A 267 -11.15 -13.21 29.47
N ARG A 268 -10.38 -14.03 28.84
CA ARG A 268 -10.51 -15.43 28.36
C ARG A 268 -11.84 -15.67 27.60
N GLU A 269 -11.75 -15.78 26.28
CA GLU A 269 -11.65 -17.02 25.48
C GLU A 269 -11.14 -16.69 24.06
#